data_83a333393b242ef4d11bfac1f4964e2c
#
_entry.id   83a333393b242ef4d11bfac1f4964e2c
#
_cell.length_a   1.000
_cell.length_b   1.000
_cell.length_c   1.000
_cell.angle_alpha   90.00
_cell.angle_beta   90.00
_cell.angle_gamma   90.00
#
_symmetry.space_group_name_H-M   'P 1'
#
loop_
_entity.id
_entity.type
_entity.pdbx_description
1 polymer ?
#
loop_
_entity_poly.entity_id
_entity_poly.type
_entity_poly.pdbx_seq_one_letter_code
_entity_poly.pdbx_strand_id
1 'polypeptide(L)'
;MLSRNRALKEFIERHIKEGFLQRDEIIAATIVEFRGEFGGTDFYQAVAATVDKYLARYLIMESGWVTATDCDKLDKAFSELEKRGILARQHFACCNDCGHQEMQSEVRRVIGRSRARKRDRVMKVVNQAMKDANQAMKDANQAITDLKGFAFFHQQDTQRAIKQGTLFLTFDSIERNVDKAVEVGATVVDVLKDVGFVVTWNGSYLQRIAVTKVSWRKRRFSSP
;
A
#
# COMPACT_ATOMS: atom_id res chain seq x y z
N MET A 1 -8.67 -10.30 33.76
CA MET A 1 -9.64 -9.44 33.05
C MET A 1 -9.06 -8.08 32.64
N LEU A 2 -8.41 -7.30 33.50
CA LEU A 2 -7.89 -5.95 33.18
C LEU A 2 -6.84 -5.93 32.05
N SER A 3 -5.89 -6.89 32.00
CA SER A 3 -4.85 -6.95 30.96
C SER A 3 -5.43 -7.28 29.57
N ARG A 4 -6.42 -8.14 29.48
CA ARG A 4 -7.09 -8.54 28.23
C ARG A 4 -7.90 -7.42 27.61
N ASN A 5 -8.61 -6.64 28.45
CA ASN A 5 -9.33 -5.44 28.00
C ASN A 5 -8.37 -4.36 27.48
N ARG A 6 -7.15 -4.30 28.00
CA ARG A 6 -6.09 -3.43 27.52
C ARG A 6 -5.59 -3.87 26.14
N ALA A 7 -5.28 -5.15 25.94
CA ALA A 7 -4.81 -5.68 24.66
C ALA A 7 -5.83 -5.46 23.54
N LEU A 8 -7.11 -5.70 23.80
CA LEU A 8 -8.19 -5.44 22.85
C LEU A 8 -8.25 -3.95 22.45
N LYS A 9 -8.15 -3.04 23.42
CA LYS A 9 -8.15 -1.58 23.12
C LYS A 9 -6.92 -1.18 22.33
N GLU A 10 -5.75 -1.68 22.66
CA GLU A 10 -4.49 -1.42 21.93
C GLU A 10 -4.57 -1.95 20.48
N PHE A 11 -5.20 -3.11 20.26
CA PHE A 11 -5.44 -3.68 18.94
C PHE A 11 -6.34 -2.77 18.09
N ILE A 12 -7.48 -2.35 18.62
CA ILE A 12 -8.41 -1.44 17.95
C ILE A 12 -7.73 -0.11 17.63
N GLU A 13 -7.08 0.51 18.63
CA GLU A 13 -6.41 1.79 18.47
C GLU A 13 -5.29 1.75 17.41
N ARG A 14 -4.56 0.64 17.36
CA ARG A 14 -3.53 0.40 16.36
C ARG A 14 -4.12 0.43 14.94
N HIS A 15 -5.17 -0.35 14.65
CA HIS A 15 -5.79 -0.40 13.33
C HIS A 15 -6.42 0.94 12.93
N ILE A 16 -6.97 1.68 13.88
CA ILE A 16 -7.48 3.03 13.63
C ILE A 16 -6.32 3.96 13.22
N LYS A 17 -5.18 3.93 13.92
CA LYS A 17 -3.99 4.74 13.61
C LYS A 17 -3.32 4.35 12.30
N GLU A 18 -3.25 3.06 12.00
CA GLU A 18 -2.73 2.54 10.73
C GLU A 18 -3.52 3.11 9.55
N GLY A 19 -4.85 3.20 9.65
CA GLY A 19 -5.72 3.92 8.73
C GLY A 19 -6.10 3.17 7.46
N PHE A 20 -5.87 1.85 7.37
CA PHE A 20 -6.13 1.03 6.18
C PHE A 20 -7.41 0.20 6.25
N LEU A 21 -7.89 -0.13 7.45
CA LEU A 21 -9.14 -0.88 7.63
C LEU A 21 -10.32 0.07 7.88
N GLN A 22 -11.47 -0.23 7.28
CA GLN A 22 -12.72 0.46 7.56
C GLN A 22 -13.29 0.01 8.91
N ARG A 23 -14.30 0.74 9.42
CA ARG A 23 -14.94 0.46 10.71
C ARG A 23 -15.30 -1.01 10.91
N ASP A 24 -16.03 -1.57 9.95
CA ASP A 24 -16.55 -2.95 10.07
C ASP A 24 -15.44 -3.99 9.92
N GLU A 25 -14.39 -3.68 9.17
CA GLU A 25 -13.19 -4.50 9.05
C GLU A 25 -12.40 -4.54 10.37
N ILE A 26 -12.30 -3.40 11.07
CA ILE A 26 -11.68 -3.34 12.41
C ILE A 26 -12.48 -4.18 13.41
N ILE A 27 -13.82 -4.09 13.37
CA ILE A 27 -14.69 -4.89 14.23
C ILE A 27 -14.47 -6.38 13.93
N ALA A 28 -14.52 -6.77 12.66
CA ALA A 28 -14.34 -8.17 12.24
C ALA A 28 -12.95 -8.71 12.64
N ALA A 29 -11.89 -7.95 12.40
CA ALA A 29 -10.52 -8.32 12.78
C ALA A 29 -10.39 -8.47 14.31
N THR A 30 -10.99 -7.57 15.08
CA THR A 30 -10.96 -7.64 16.55
C THR A 30 -11.71 -8.85 17.06
N ILE A 31 -12.86 -9.19 16.49
CA ILE A 31 -13.63 -10.38 16.88
C ILE A 31 -12.84 -11.66 16.57
N VAL A 32 -12.20 -11.73 15.39
CA VAL A 32 -11.39 -12.89 15.01
C VAL A 32 -10.23 -13.08 15.98
N GLU A 33 -9.50 -12.02 16.32
CA GLU A 33 -8.33 -12.05 17.20
C GLU A 33 -8.68 -12.48 18.62
N PHE A 34 -9.81 -12.00 19.16
CA PHE A 34 -10.18 -12.19 20.55
C PHE A 34 -11.32 -13.21 20.77
N ARG A 35 -11.78 -13.91 19.71
CA ARG A 35 -12.89 -14.89 19.78
C ARG A 35 -12.73 -15.96 20.85
N GLY A 36 -11.52 -16.46 21.04
CA GLY A 36 -11.23 -17.50 22.03
C GLY A 36 -11.27 -17.02 23.48
N GLU A 37 -11.27 -15.71 23.71
CA GLU A 37 -11.18 -15.10 25.03
C GLU A 37 -12.50 -14.51 25.51
N PHE A 38 -13.40 -14.16 24.58
CA PHE A 38 -14.69 -13.49 24.83
C PHE A 38 -15.77 -14.11 23.94
N GLY A 39 -16.87 -14.58 24.52
CA GLY A 39 -17.99 -15.20 23.81
C GLY A 39 -19.29 -14.43 23.99
N GLY A 40 -20.23 -14.59 23.02
CA GLY A 40 -21.60 -14.09 23.10
C GLY A 40 -21.90 -12.84 22.25
N THR A 41 -23.19 -12.56 22.08
CA THR A 41 -23.71 -11.39 21.32
C THR A 41 -23.26 -10.07 21.93
N ASP A 42 -23.12 -10.02 23.25
CA ASP A 42 -22.68 -8.82 23.98
C ASP A 42 -21.25 -8.43 23.64
N PHE A 43 -20.39 -9.41 23.30
CA PHE A 43 -19.01 -9.15 22.88
C PHE A 43 -18.95 -8.34 21.58
N TYR A 44 -19.76 -8.69 20.58
CA TYR A 44 -19.84 -7.93 19.33
C TYR A 44 -20.22 -6.46 19.59
N GLN A 45 -21.26 -6.24 20.40
CA GLN A 45 -21.73 -4.88 20.72
C GLN A 45 -20.67 -4.08 21.48
N ALA A 46 -19.97 -4.70 22.43
CA ALA A 46 -18.90 -4.07 23.18
C ALA A 46 -17.70 -3.70 22.30
N VAL A 47 -17.31 -4.55 21.35
CA VAL A 47 -16.28 -4.26 20.37
C VAL A 47 -16.71 -3.11 19.48
N ALA A 48 -17.90 -3.16 18.91
CA ALA A 48 -18.43 -2.11 18.03
C ALA A 48 -18.46 -0.74 18.74
N ALA A 49 -18.99 -0.67 19.94
CA ALA A 49 -19.01 0.55 20.74
C ALA A 49 -17.61 1.08 21.07
N THR A 50 -16.63 0.16 21.29
CA THR A 50 -15.25 0.53 21.54
C THR A 50 -14.62 1.11 20.27
N VAL A 51 -14.80 0.47 19.11
CA VAL A 51 -14.32 0.96 17.80
C VAL A 51 -14.90 2.35 17.52
N ASP A 52 -16.21 2.53 17.68
CA ASP A 52 -16.88 3.83 17.45
C ASP A 52 -16.30 4.94 18.34
N LYS A 53 -16.07 4.64 19.61
CA LYS A 53 -15.47 5.59 20.55
C LYS A 53 -14.08 6.02 20.13
N TYR A 54 -13.22 5.09 19.69
CA TYR A 54 -11.85 5.42 19.27
C TYR A 54 -11.82 6.10 17.91
N LEU A 55 -12.70 5.71 16.98
CA LEU A 55 -12.87 6.39 15.70
C LEU A 55 -13.32 7.84 15.89
N ALA A 56 -14.31 8.09 16.73
CA ALA A 56 -14.78 9.46 17.02
C ALA A 56 -13.65 10.34 17.54
N ARG A 57 -12.82 9.82 18.44
CA ARG A 57 -11.63 10.54 18.95
C ARG A 57 -10.61 10.84 17.86
N TYR A 58 -10.37 9.84 17.00
CA TYR A 58 -9.43 10.00 15.89
C TYR A 58 -9.91 11.05 14.89
N LEU A 59 -11.19 11.06 14.56
CA LEU A 59 -11.79 12.05 13.65
C LEU A 59 -11.73 13.48 14.20
N ILE A 60 -11.91 13.64 15.51
CA ILE A 60 -11.72 14.96 16.17
C ILE A 60 -10.27 15.43 15.99
N MET A 61 -9.28 14.54 16.16
CA MET A 61 -7.87 14.90 15.92
C MET A 61 -7.61 15.19 14.43
N GLU A 62 -8.18 14.39 13.54
CA GLU A 62 -8.03 14.54 12.08
C GLU A 62 -8.58 15.89 11.59
N SER A 63 -9.70 16.34 12.13
CA SER A 63 -10.31 17.63 11.76
C SER A 63 -9.40 18.84 12.01
N GLY A 64 -8.44 18.71 12.92
CA GLY A 64 -7.40 19.72 13.17
C GLY A 64 -6.21 19.69 12.22
N TRP A 65 -6.12 18.75 11.28
CA TRP A 65 -5.01 18.66 10.35
C TRP A 65 -5.24 19.55 9.12
N VAL A 66 -4.86 20.80 9.23
CA VAL A 66 -5.08 21.82 8.18
C VAL A 66 -4.16 21.70 6.97
N THR A 67 -2.98 21.06 7.12
CA THR A 67 -2.00 20.91 6.05
C THR A 67 -1.89 19.45 5.60
N ALA A 68 -1.29 19.22 4.42
CA ALA A 68 -0.98 17.88 3.93
C ALA A 68 -0.13 17.12 4.95
N THR A 69 -0.57 15.91 5.30
CA THR A 69 0.16 15.02 6.21
C THR A 69 1.25 14.25 5.46
N ASP A 70 2.15 13.59 6.19
CA ASP A 70 3.13 12.72 5.55
C ASP A 70 2.46 11.50 4.88
N CYS A 71 1.30 11.05 5.38
CA CYS A 71 0.52 10.01 4.71
C CYS A 71 -0.08 10.51 3.38
N ASP A 72 -0.54 11.76 3.31
CA ASP A 72 -1.00 12.36 2.04
C ASP A 72 0.14 12.48 1.03
N LYS A 73 1.36 12.80 1.49
CA LYS A 73 2.57 12.81 0.65
C LYS A 73 2.93 11.39 0.17
N LEU A 74 2.79 10.36 1.04
CA LEU A 74 3.00 8.97 0.64
C LEU A 74 1.99 8.55 -0.44
N ASP A 75 0.70 8.88 -0.28
CA ASP A 75 -0.33 8.59 -1.27
C ASP A 75 0.03 9.21 -2.63
N LYS A 76 0.50 10.47 -2.64
CA LYS A 76 1.00 11.15 -3.84
C LYS A 76 2.23 10.46 -4.44
N ALA A 77 3.21 10.10 -3.61
CA ALA A 77 4.42 9.42 -4.07
C ALA A 77 4.09 8.05 -4.69
N PHE A 78 3.24 7.27 -4.06
CA PHE A 78 2.83 5.95 -4.56
C PHE A 78 2.04 6.05 -5.87
N SER A 79 1.17 7.06 -6.01
CA SER A 79 0.49 7.36 -7.28
C SER A 79 1.48 7.74 -8.39
N GLU A 80 2.52 8.52 -8.06
CA GLU A 80 3.55 8.91 -9.03
C GLU A 80 4.43 7.72 -9.45
N LEU A 81 4.76 6.81 -8.52
CA LEU A 81 5.47 5.57 -8.84
C LEU A 81 4.69 4.71 -9.85
N GLU A 82 3.38 4.59 -9.70
CA GLU A 82 2.54 3.85 -10.65
C GLU A 82 2.56 4.46 -12.06
N LYS A 83 2.56 5.80 -12.16
CA LYS A 83 2.71 6.49 -13.45
C LYS A 83 4.07 6.23 -14.11
N ARG A 84 5.11 5.99 -13.32
CA ARG A 84 6.46 5.67 -13.80
C ARG A 84 6.66 4.17 -14.10
N GLY A 85 5.60 3.36 -14.02
CA GLY A 85 5.64 1.92 -14.28
C GLY A 85 6.18 1.10 -13.10
N ILE A 86 6.08 1.61 -11.89
CA ILE A 86 6.41 0.88 -10.65
C ILE A 86 5.13 0.55 -9.91
N LEU A 87 4.79 -0.74 -9.80
CA LEU A 87 3.63 -1.20 -9.05
C LEU A 87 3.83 -0.91 -7.56
N ALA A 88 3.12 0.08 -7.03
CA ALA A 88 3.33 0.57 -5.68
C ALA A 88 2.18 0.16 -4.74
N ARG A 89 2.50 -0.42 -3.58
CA ARG A 89 1.51 -0.89 -2.60
C ARG A 89 1.87 -0.45 -1.19
N GLN A 90 0.90 0.16 -0.51
CA GLN A 90 1.00 0.57 0.87
C GLN A 90 0.41 -0.48 1.80
N HIS A 91 1.01 -0.70 2.97
CA HIS A 91 0.51 -1.60 4.00
C HIS A 91 0.19 -3.01 3.45
N PHE A 92 1.02 -3.45 2.52
CA PHE A 92 0.82 -4.64 1.72
C PHE A 92 1.37 -5.87 2.45
N ALA A 93 0.51 -6.87 2.70
CA ALA A 93 0.82 -8.07 3.48
C ALA A 93 1.23 -7.80 4.96
N CYS A 94 1.43 -8.87 5.72
CA CYS A 94 1.79 -8.77 7.14
C CYS A 94 3.29 -8.48 7.37
N CYS A 95 4.16 -9.06 6.53
CA CYS A 95 5.62 -8.97 6.64
C CYS A 95 6.30 -8.98 5.25
N ASN A 96 7.61 -8.83 5.23
CA ASN A 96 8.38 -8.75 4.00
C ASN A 96 8.26 -10.00 3.12
N ASP A 97 8.35 -11.20 3.70
CA ASP A 97 8.31 -12.46 2.94
C ASP A 97 6.95 -12.70 2.31
N CYS A 98 5.87 -12.49 3.08
CA CYS A 98 4.50 -12.52 2.53
C CYS A 98 4.32 -11.47 1.43
N GLY A 99 4.87 -10.26 1.63
CA GLY A 99 4.82 -9.18 0.65
C GLY A 99 5.48 -9.56 -0.68
N HIS A 100 6.64 -10.20 -0.65
CA HIS A 100 7.29 -10.70 -1.87
C HIS A 100 6.46 -11.75 -2.61
N GLN A 101 5.86 -12.71 -1.89
CA GLN A 101 5.02 -13.76 -2.49
C GLN A 101 3.74 -13.19 -3.09
N GLU A 102 3.04 -12.34 -2.36
CA GLU A 102 1.81 -11.70 -2.82
C GLU A 102 2.07 -10.75 -3.99
N MET A 103 3.19 -10.00 -3.96
CA MET A 103 3.57 -9.08 -5.02
C MET A 103 3.79 -9.80 -6.35
N GLN A 104 4.41 -10.98 -6.34
CA GLN A 104 4.56 -11.77 -7.57
C GLN A 104 3.20 -12.15 -8.19
N SER A 105 2.20 -12.42 -7.36
CA SER A 105 0.84 -12.73 -7.80
C SER A 105 0.14 -11.48 -8.34
N GLU A 106 0.34 -10.35 -7.68
CA GLU A 106 -0.19 -9.04 -8.10
C GLU A 106 0.40 -8.62 -9.46
N VAL A 107 1.72 -8.73 -9.63
CA VAL A 107 2.42 -8.46 -10.90
C VAL A 107 1.85 -9.32 -12.03
N ARG A 108 1.71 -10.63 -11.81
CA ARG A 108 1.11 -11.54 -12.82
C ARG A 108 -0.31 -11.12 -13.19
N ARG A 109 -1.11 -10.69 -12.23
CA ARG A 109 -2.49 -10.22 -12.43
C ARG A 109 -2.53 -8.93 -13.23
N VAL A 110 -1.65 -7.96 -12.93
CA VAL A 110 -1.56 -6.68 -13.67
C VAL A 110 -1.15 -6.93 -15.12
N ILE A 111 -0.11 -7.73 -15.35
CA ILE A 111 0.34 -8.10 -16.70
C ILE A 111 -0.77 -8.86 -17.44
N GLY A 112 -1.45 -9.81 -16.79
CA GLY A 112 -2.55 -10.56 -17.39
C GLY A 112 -3.72 -9.67 -17.81
N ARG A 113 -4.14 -8.74 -16.98
CA ARG A 113 -5.19 -7.74 -17.29
C ARG A 113 -4.79 -6.83 -18.45
N SER A 114 -3.54 -6.39 -18.50
CA SER A 114 -3.02 -5.56 -19.59
C SER A 114 -3.05 -6.34 -20.91
N ARG A 115 -2.65 -7.61 -20.90
CA ARG A 115 -2.72 -8.49 -22.08
C ARG A 115 -4.17 -8.74 -22.55
N ALA A 116 -5.12 -8.95 -21.62
CA ALA A 116 -6.53 -9.15 -21.94
C ALA A 116 -7.15 -7.91 -22.58
N ARG A 117 -7.00 -6.73 -21.96
CA ARG A 117 -7.49 -5.45 -22.50
C ARG A 117 -6.94 -5.16 -23.89
N LYS A 118 -5.71 -5.56 -24.14
CA LYS A 118 -5.02 -5.40 -25.40
C LYS A 118 -5.61 -6.34 -26.47
N ARG A 119 -5.84 -7.62 -26.13
CA ARG A 119 -6.49 -8.57 -27.03
C ARG A 119 -7.88 -8.05 -27.45
N ASP A 120 -8.65 -7.50 -26.49
CA ASP A 120 -9.99 -6.95 -26.77
C ASP A 120 -9.93 -5.69 -27.66
N ARG A 121 -8.92 -4.82 -27.48
CA ARG A 121 -8.68 -3.67 -28.37
C ARG A 121 -8.27 -4.12 -29.77
N VAL A 122 -7.34 -5.07 -29.87
CA VAL A 122 -6.90 -5.65 -31.15
C VAL A 122 -8.06 -6.30 -31.86
N MET A 123 -8.92 -7.07 -31.19
CA MET A 123 -10.12 -7.68 -31.79
C MET A 123 -11.11 -6.63 -32.29
N LYS A 124 -11.32 -5.53 -31.55
CA LYS A 124 -12.15 -4.40 -32.01
C LYS A 124 -11.55 -3.68 -33.21
N VAL A 125 -10.21 -3.51 -33.23
CA VAL A 125 -9.48 -2.85 -34.32
C VAL A 125 -9.39 -3.76 -35.55
N VAL A 126 -9.15 -5.06 -35.39
CA VAL A 126 -9.13 -6.04 -36.51
C VAL A 126 -10.48 -6.11 -37.22
N ASN A 127 -11.59 -6.00 -36.47
CA ASN A 127 -12.92 -5.93 -37.07
C ASN A 127 -13.19 -4.59 -37.79
N GLN A 128 -12.37 -3.58 -37.58
CA GLN A 128 -12.54 -2.25 -38.21
C GLN A 128 -11.44 -1.87 -39.20
N ALA A 129 -10.27 -2.51 -39.16
CA ALA A 129 -9.12 -2.10 -40.00
C ALA A 129 -8.14 -3.25 -40.29
N MET A 130 -8.32 -3.91 -41.41
CA MET A 130 -7.23 -4.66 -42.09
C MET A 130 -6.13 -3.72 -42.65
N LYS A 131 -6.22 -2.39 -42.44
CA LYS A 131 -5.28 -1.40 -43.01
C LYS A 131 -4.21 -0.87 -42.01
N ASP A 132 -4.37 -1.03 -40.68
CA ASP A 132 -3.47 -0.45 -39.68
C ASP A 132 -2.73 -1.47 -38.78
N ALA A 133 -2.56 -2.70 -39.26
CA ALA A 133 -2.00 -3.82 -38.48
C ALA A 133 -0.57 -3.54 -37.91
N ASN A 134 0.25 -2.74 -38.61
CA ASN A 134 1.62 -2.45 -38.18
C ASN A 134 1.70 -1.41 -37.04
N GLN A 135 0.77 -0.47 -36.96
CA GLN A 135 0.75 0.52 -35.85
C GLN A 135 0.17 -0.09 -34.58
N ALA A 136 -0.92 -0.88 -34.71
CA ALA A 136 -1.53 -1.60 -33.60
C ALA A 136 -0.55 -2.59 -32.91
N MET A 137 0.38 -3.18 -33.68
CA MET A 137 1.39 -4.08 -33.15
C MET A 137 2.50 -3.34 -32.37
N LYS A 138 2.85 -2.11 -32.76
CA LYS A 138 3.78 -1.25 -32.03
C LYS A 138 3.21 -0.75 -30.71
N ASP A 139 1.98 -0.24 -30.72
CA ASP A 139 1.26 0.20 -29.52
C ASP A 139 1.00 -0.97 -28.59
N ALA A 140 0.88 -2.16 -29.17
CA ALA A 140 0.71 -3.42 -28.49
C ALA A 140 1.93 -3.87 -27.72
N ASN A 141 3.14 -3.69 -28.17
CA ASN A 141 4.37 -3.99 -27.43
C ASN A 141 4.64 -2.96 -26.33
N GLN A 142 4.29 -1.69 -26.53
CA GLN A 142 4.53 -0.61 -25.57
C GLN A 142 3.85 -0.86 -24.22
N ALA A 143 2.59 -1.33 -24.19
CA ALA A 143 1.83 -1.52 -22.95
C ALA A 143 2.29 -2.71 -22.07
N ILE A 144 3.14 -3.61 -22.59
CA ILE A 144 3.75 -4.70 -21.81
C ILE A 144 5.09 -4.25 -21.24
N THR A 145 5.74 -3.26 -21.91
CA THR A 145 7.06 -2.73 -21.55
C THR A 145 7.00 -1.66 -20.44
N ASP A 146 5.82 -1.25 -20.00
CA ASP A 146 5.71 -0.12 -19.06
C ASP A 146 5.89 -0.49 -17.58
N LEU A 147 5.69 -1.78 -17.21
CA LEU A 147 5.91 -2.20 -15.83
C LEU A 147 7.37 -2.61 -15.61
N LYS A 148 8.11 -1.74 -14.93
CA LYS A 148 9.57 -1.90 -14.68
C LYS A 148 9.86 -2.69 -13.40
N GLY A 149 9.04 -2.49 -12.37
CA GLY A 149 9.28 -3.05 -11.05
C GLY A 149 8.12 -2.85 -10.11
N PHE A 150 8.39 -3.08 -8.84
CA PHE A 150 7.45 -2.84 -7.77
C PHE A 150 8.12 -2.23 -6.53
N ALA A 151 7.32 -1.58 -5.70
CA ALA A 151 7.72 -1.12 -4.38
C ALA A 151 6.56 -1.28 -3.40
N PHE A 152 6.85 -1.66 -2.16
CA PHE A 152 5.85 -1.75 -1.11
C PHE A 152 6.44 -1.53 0.27
N PHE A 153 5.57 -1.19 1.22
CA PHE A 153 5.83 -1.38 2.64
C PHE A 153 4.72 -2.24 3.26
N HIS A 154 5.07 -3.04 4.26
CA HIS A 154 4.15 -3.98 4.88
C HIS A 154 3.62 -3.47 6.24
N GLN A 155 2.70 -4.22 6.86
CA GLN A 155 2.05 -3.84 8.12
C GLN A 155 3.04 -3.53 9.25
N GLN A 156 4.09 -4.34 9.42
CA GLN A 156 5.11 -4.10 10.45
C GLN A 156 5.88 -2.78 10.20
N ASP A 157 6.07 -2.37 8.94
CA ASP A 157 6.69 -1.09 8.61
C ASP A 157 5.80 0.09 8.98
N THR A 158 4.48 -0.04 8.74
CA THR A 158 3.49 0.94 9.21
C THR A 158 3.56 1.12 10.72
N GLN A 159 3.61 0.00 11.45
CA GLN A 159 3.70 0.03 12.92
C GLN A 159 5.00 0.68 13.40
N ARG A 160 6.11 0.45 12.68
CA ARG A 160 7.39 1.10 12.96
C ARG A 160 7.33 2.60 12.68
N ALA A 161 6.72 3.01 11.56
CA ALA A 161 6.52 4.43 11.24
C ALA A 161 5.70 5.13 12.33
N ILE A 162 4.62 4.51 12.83
CA ILE A 162 3.81 5.04 13.92
C ILE A 162 4.61 5.18 15.23
N LYS A 163 5.44 4.19 15.55
CA LYS A 163 6.16 4.14 16.85
C LYS A 163 7.47 4.91 16.84
N GLN A 164 8.18 4.91 15.72
CA GLN A 164 9.59 5.36 15.64
C GLN A 164 9.82 6.41 14.53
N GLY A 165 8.79 6.76 13.75
CA GLY A 165 8.94 7.71 12.64
C GLY A 165 9.83 7.20 11.50
N THR A 166 9.98 5.89 11.34
CA THR A 166 10.78 5.29 10.26
C THR A 166 9.95 4.28 9.49
N LEU A 167 9.87 4.48 8.17
CA LEU A 167 9.19 3.58 7.24
C LEU A 167 10.23 2.94 6.32
N PHE A 168 10.19 1.61 6.17
CA PHE A 168 11.05 0.90 5.22
C PHE A 168 10.25 0.46 4.00
N LEU A 169 10.81 0.71 2.80
CA LEU A 169 10.24 0.24 1.55
C LEU A 169 11.10 -0.88 0.97
N THR A 170 10.43 -1.92 0.51
CA THR A 170 10.99 -3.00 -0.30
C THR A 170 10.71 -2.71 -1.77
N PHE A 171 11.64 -3.05 -2.65
CA PHE A 171 11.53 -2.84 -4.10
C PHE A 171 12.22 -3.97 -4.85
N ASP A 172 11.82 -4.19 -6.11
CA ASP A 172 12.49 -5.12 -7.03
C ASP A 172 12.09 -4.82 -8.48
N SER A 173 12.82 -5.38 -9.42
CA SER A 173 12.49 -5.33 -10.85
C SER A 173 11.61 -6.51 -11.27
N ILE A 174 10.80 -6.31 -12.32
CA ILE A 174 10.02 -7.40 -12.92
C ILE A 174 10.92 -8.43 -13.61
N GLU A 175 12.05 -7.98 -14.14
CA GLU A 175 13.00 -8.80 -14.88
C GLU A 175 13.90 -9.66 -13.96
N ARG A 176 13.81 -9.50 -12.63
CA ARG A 176 14.67 -10.16 -11.64
C ARG A 176 16.15 -9.92 -11.90
N ASN A 177 16.49 -8.73 -12.37
CA ASN A 177 17.82 -8.27 -12.66
C ASN A 177 18.24 -7.25 -11.59
N VAL A 178 19.42 -7.41 -11.00
CA VAL A 178 19.91 -6.58 -9.89
C VAL A 178 20.08 -5.12 -10.34
N ASP A 179 20.65 -4.87 -11.52
CA ASP A 179 20.86 -3.50 -12.01
C ASP A 179 19.54 -2.80 -12.25
N LYS A 180 18.55 -3.53 -12.83
CA LYS A 180 17.19 -3.02 -13.00
C LYS A 180 16.47 -2.79 -11.66
N ALA A 181 16.71 -3.63 -10.68
CA ALA A 181 16.17 -3.41 -9.33
C ALA A 181 16.77 -2.16 -8.68
N VAL A 182 18.07 -1.90 -8.87
CA VAL A 182 18.71 -0.66 -8.42
C VAL A 182 18.13 0.57 -9.12
N GLU A 183 17.85 0.52 -10.44
CA GLU A 183 17.15 1.60 -11.17
C GLU A 183 15.74 1.87 -10.58
N VAL A 184 15.00 0.81 -10.25
CA VAL A 184 13.70 0.92 -9.56
C VAL A 184 13.85 1.58 -8.20
N GLY A 185 14.82 1.12 -7.39
CA GLY A 185 15.12 1.71 -6.09
C GLY A 185 15.49 3.18 -6.17
N ALA A 186 16.33 3.57 -7.13
CA ALA A 186 16.68 4.97 -7.38
C ALA A 186 15.44 5.82 -7.72
N THR A 187 14.57 5.31 -8.60
CA THR A 187 13.31 5.98 -8.93
C THR A 187 12.41 6.17 -7.70
N VAL A 188 12.33 5.15 -6.83
CA VAL A 188 11.56 5.23 -5.56
C VAL A 188 12.14 6.31 -4.65
N VAL A 189 13.46 6.38 -4.52
CA VAL A 189 14.16 7.39 -3.70
C VAL A 189 13.88 8.79 -4.23
N ASP A 190 13.98 9.01 -5.54
CA ASP A 190 13.75 10.31 -6.16
C ASP A 190 12.32 10.79 -5.94
N VAL A 191 11.32 9.94 -6.20
CA VAL A 191 9.91 10.28 -5.98
C VAL A 191 9.62 10.62 -4.52
N LEU A 192 10.20 9.89 -3.58
CA LEU A 192 10.02 10.17 -2.15
C LEU A 192 10.67 11.50 -1.74
N LYS A 193 11.84 11.83 -2.29
CA LYS A 193 12.50 13.11 -2.07
C LYS A 193 11.72 14.27 -2.69
N ASP A 194 11.18 14.09 -3.90
CA ASP A 194 10.38 15.10 -4.61
C ASP A 194 9.13 15.54 -3.82
N VAL A 195 8.54 14.63 -3.03
CA VAL A 195 7.43 14.97 -2.13
C VAL A 195 7.88 15.45 -0.75
N GLY A 196 9.19 15.60 -0.52
CA GLY A 196 9.78 16.22 0.65
C GLY A 196 10.12 15.27 1.80
N PHE A 197 10.32 13.98 1.55
CA PHE A 197 10.80 13.05 2.57
C PHE A 197 12.32 13.04 2.75
N VAL A 198 12.75 12.74 3.96
CA VAL A 198 14.15 12.43 4.27
C VAL A 198 14.35 10.93 4.03
N VAL A 199 15.12 10.61 2.99
CA VAL A 199 15.33 9.24 2.52
C VAL A 199 16.78 8.85 2.69
N THR A 200 17.02 7.65 3.24
CA THR A 200 18.34 7.02 3.37
C THR A 200 18.36 5.70 2.62
N TRP A 201 19.30 5.56 1.69
CA TRP A 201 19.56 4.33 0.95
C TRP A 201 20.99 4.38 0.40
N ASN A 202 21.70 3.27 0.43
CA ASN A 202 23.10 3.19 -0.02
C ASN A 202 23.25 2.76 -1.49
N GLY A 203 22.13 2.66 -2.24
CA GLY A 203 22.16 2.20 -3.63
C GLY A 203 22.22 0.67 -3.80
N SER A 204 22.23 -0.10 -2.71
CA SER A 204 22.31 -1.55 -2.79
C SER A 204 20.94 -2.21 -2.92
N TYR A 205 20.83 -3.18 -3.81
CA TYR A 205 19.66 -4.06 -3.91
C TYR A 205 19.36 -4.83 -2.61
N LEU A 206 20.39 -5.13 -1.83
CA LEU A 206 20.26 -5.88 -0.58
C LEU A 206 19.74 -5.04 0.59
N GLN A 207 19.61 -3.73 0.42
CA GLN A 207 19.16 -2.83 1.47
C GLN A 207 17.84 -2.17 1.11
N ARG A 208 16.89 -2.24 2.03
CA ARG A 208 15.60 -1.55 1.91
C ARG A 208 15.79 -0.03 2.02
N ILE A 209 14.94 0.72 1.33
CA ILE A 209 14.91 2.18 1.40
C ILE A 209 14.28 2.60 2.73
N ALA A 210 14.96 3.48 3.49
CA ALA A 210 14.45 4.02 4.74
C ALA A 210 13.97 5.45 4.55
N VAL A 211 12.71 5.73 4.92
CA VAL A 211 12.14 7.07 5.06
C VAL A 211 12.10 7.40 6.54
N THR A 212 12.78 8.48 6.94
CA THR A 212 12.91 8.87 8.35
C THR A 212 12.13 10.14 8.67
N LYS A 213 11.91 10.42 9.95
CA LYS A 213 11.13 11.56 10.44
C LYS A 213 9.69 11.58 9.96
N VAL A 214 9.10 10.40 9.73
CA VAL A 214 7.70 10.28 9.32
C VAL A 214 6.79 10.57 10.51
N SER A 215 5.90 11.55 10.36
CA SER A 215 4.80 11.80 11.29
C SER A 215 3.54 11.12 10.76
N TRP A 216 3.28 9.89 11.23
CA TRP A 216 2.17 9.10 10.73
C TRP A 216 0.81 9.68 11.13
N ARG A 217 0.10 10.24 10.15
CA ARG A 217 -1.25 10.83 10.29
C ARG A 217 -2.04 10.48 9.04
N LYS A 218 -2.66 9.27 9.02
CA LYS A 218 -3.43 8.80 7.88
C LYS A 218 -4.88 9.25 8.01
N ARG A 219 -5.37 10.00 7.02
CA ARG A 219 -6.77 10.42 6.96
C ARG A 219 -7.67 9.22 6.72
N ARG A 220 -8.77 9.16 7.48
CA ARG A 220 -9.72 8.04 7.40
C ARG A 220 -10.77 8.23 6.30
N PHE A 221 -11.06 9.48 5.95
CA PHE A 221 -12.08 9.85 4.96
C PHE A 221 -11.51 10.83 3.94
N SER A 222 -10.33 10.58 3.40
CA SER A 222 -9.94 11.24 2.16
C SER A 222 -10.87 10.70 1.09
N SER A 223 -11.85 11.52 0.69
CA SER A 223 -12.56 11.28 -0.56
C SER A 223 -11.54 11.13 -1.68
N PRO A 224 -11.77 10.21 -2.63
CA PRO A 224 -10.90 10.02 -3.77
C PRO A 224 -10.78 11.27 -4.60
#